data_8892a1a9d3e48d2e82ce4b86231e1585
#
_entry.id   8892a1a9d3e48d2e82ce4b86231e1585
#
_cell.length_a   1.000
_cell.length_b   1.000
_cell.length_c   1.000
_cell.angle_alpha   90.00
_cell.angle_beta   90.00
_cell.angle_gamma   90.00
#
_symmetry.space_group_name_H-M   'P 1'
#
loop_
_entity.id
_entity.type
_entity.pdbx_description
1 polymer ?
#
loop_
_entity_poly.entity_id
_entity_poly.type
_entity_poly.pdbx_seq_one_letter_code
_entity_poly.pdbx_strand_id
1 'polypeptide(L)'
;MTVNTVIYGEDLPLMREIIDAAKEAEVSAIIAADVAAMNYANSIGQEVHLSTQLNISNAEALKFYARFADVVVLARELNLKQVHEIYRQIVDQQITGPKGELIRIEMFAHGALCMAVSGKCYLSLHEMNASANRGACMQICRRAYSVKDKDSNIELDIENQYIMSPKDLKTIHFMNKMMDAGVRVFKIEGRARGPEYVRLVTECYKAVSYTHLR
;
A
#
# COMPACT_ATOMS: atom_id res chain seq x y z
N MET A 1 6.30 -9.62 -5.05
CA MET A 1 5.10 -9.87 -5.88
C MET A 1 3.84 -9.53 -5.09
N THR A 2 2.68 -9.17 -5.73
CA THR A 2 1.44 -8.82 -5.01
C THR A 2 0.43 -9.98 -5.01
N VAL A 3 0.01 -10.42 -3.82
CA VAL A 3 -1.05 -11.42 -3.56
C VAL A 3 -2.01 -10.82 -2.52
N ASN A 4 -2.45 -9.59 -2.77
CA ASN A 4 -3.15 -8.76 -1.80
C ASN A 4 -4.60 -8.43 -2.16
N THR A 5 -5.19 -9.19 -3.06
CA THR A 5 -6.63 -9.11 -3.35
C THR A 5 -7.44 -9.86 -2.31
N VAL A 6 -8.76 -9.62 -2.28
CA VAL A 6 -9.70 -10.47 -1.53
C VAL A 6 -9.67 -11.86 -2.14
N ILE A 7 -9.51 -12.90 -1.33
CA ILE A 7 -9.40 -14.29 -1.73
C ILE A 7 -10.67 -15.03 -1.28
N TYR A 8 -11.33 -15.74 -2.21
CA TYR A 8 -12.45 -16.62 -1.92
C TYR A 8 -11.98 -18.08 -1.80
N GLY A 9 -12.81 -18.96 -1.30
CA GLY A 9 -12.47 -20.38 -1.14
C GLY A 9 -12.01 -21.06 -2.44
N GLU A 10 -12.63 -20.70 -3.56
CA GLU A 10 -12.29 -21.18 -4.90
C GLU A 10 -10.93 -20.66 -5.43
N ASP A 11 -10.44 -19.55 -4.90
CA ASP A 11 -9.14 -18.97 -5.30
C ASP A 11 -7.95 -19.63 -4.59
N LEU A 12 -8.19 -20.37 -3.50
CA LEU A 12 -7.11 -20.93 -2.67
C LEU A 12 -6.10 -21.79 -3.42
N PRO A 13 -6.51 -22.67 -4.37
CA PRO A 13 -5.55 -23.43 -5.16
C PRO A 13 -4.63 -22.52 -5.99
N LEU A 14 -5.21 -21.59 -6.74
CA LEU A 14 -4.46 -20.63 -7.56
C LEU A 14 -3.55 -19.74 -6.71
N MET A 15 -4.03 -19.29 -5.55
CA MET A 15 -3.22 -18.49 -4.62
C MET A 15 -1.95 -19.26 -4.20
N ARG A 16 -2.05 -20.56 -3.90
CA ARG A 16 -0.91 -21.41 -3.54
C ARG A 16 0.06 -21.55 -4.71
N GLU A 17 -0.44 -21.89 -5.91
CA GLU A 17 0.39 -21.98 -7.13
C GLU A 17 1.18 -20.69 -7.40
N ILE A 18 0.54 -19.51 -7.21
CA ILE A 18 1.20 -18.22 -7.39
C ILE A 18 2.31 -18.01 -6.35
N ILE A 19 2.08 -18.39 -5.10
CA ILE A 19 3.08 -18.23 -4.03
C ILE A 19 4.23 -19.23 -4.22
N ASP A 20 3.95 -20.48 -4.64
CA ASP A 20 4.97 -21.48 -4.97
C ASP A 20 5.86 -20.99 -6.12
N ALA A 21 5.25 -20.49 -7.21
CA ALA A 21 5.99 -19.93 -8.33
C ALA A 21 6.84 -18.70 -7.93
N ALA A 22 6.35 -17.88 -6.99
CA ALA A 22 7.14 -16.77 -6.45
C ALA A 22 8.35 -17.26 -5.66
N LYS A 23 8.18 -18.34 -4.91
CA LYS A 23 9.26 -18.97 -4.14
C LYS A 23 10.32 -19.58 -5.06
N GLU A 24 9.89 -20.34 -6.09
CA GLU A 24 10.75 -20.94 -7.09
C GLU A 24 11.55 -19.90 -7.90
N ALA A 25 10.91 -18.76 -8.21
CA ALA A 25 11.53 -17.64 -8.90
C ALA A 25 12.38 -16.74 -7.98
N GLU A 26 12.63 -17.14 -6.73
CA GLU A 26 13.43 -16.41 -5.74
C GLU A 26 12.93 -14.96 -5.53
N VAL A 27 11.62 -14.72 -5.62
CA VAL A 27 11.04 -13.40 -5.34
C VAL A 27 11.27 -13.07 -3.87
N SER A 28 11.89 -11.94 -3.59
CA SER A 28 12.31 -11.53 -2.23
C SER A 28 11.18 -11.55 -1.22
N ALA A 29 9.97 -11.07 -1.61
CA ALA A 29 8.78 -11.09 -0.75
C ALA A 29 7.48 -11.04 -1.55
N ILE A 30 6.41 -11.54 -0.96
CA ILE A 30 5.05 -11.28 -1.42
C ILE A 30 4.39 -10.18 -0.57
N ILE A 31 3.48 -9.42 -1.17
CA ILE A 31 2.63 -8.47 -0.44
C ILE A 31 1.26 -9.11 -0.28
N ALA A 32 0.84 -9.38 0.95
CA ALA A 32 -0.41 -10.06 1.26
C ALA A 32 -1.36 -9.23 2.13
N ALA A 33 -2.66 -9.45 1.98
CA ALA A 33 -3.72 -8.89 2.82
C ALA A 33 -4.62 -9.98 3.43
N ASP A 34 -4.62 -11.16 2.86
CA ASP A 34 -5.42 -12.29 3.30
C ASP A 34 -4.60 -13.21 4.21
N VAL A 35 -5.21 -13.66 5.33
CA VAL A 35 -4.55 -14.54 6.30
C VAL A 35 -4.20 -15.89 5.70
N ALA A 36 -5.00 -16.41 4.74
CA ALA A 36 -4.68 -17.67 4.07
C ALA A 36 -3.38 -17.56 3.26
N ALA A 37 -3.20 -16.44 2.54
CA ALA A 37 -1.97 -16.17 1.80
C ALA A 37 -0.76 -16.02 2.72
N MET A 38 -0.92 -15.29 3.85
CA MET A 38 0.14 -15.12 4.84
C MET A 38 0.57 -16.44 5.47
N ASN A 39 -0.40 -17.25 5.92
CA ASN A 39 -0.12 -18.57 6.52
C ASN A 39 0.58 -19.50 5.54
N TYR A 40 0.08 -19.58 4.30
CA TYR A 40 0.66 -20.44 3.31
C TYR A 40 2.10 -20.02 2.97
N ALA A 41 2.33 -18.72 2.72
CA ALA A 41 3.66 -18.20 2.44
C ALA A 41 4.66 -18.52 3.57
N ASN A 42 4.25 -18.29 4.82
CA ASN A 42 5.09 -18.61 5.98
C ASN A 42 5.38 -20.12 6.08
N SER A 43 4.42 -20.99 5.75
CA SER A 43 4.61 -22.45 5.82
C SER A 43 5.67 -22.97 4.87
N ILE A 44 5.92 -22.26 3.76
CA ILE A 44 6.96 -22.60 2.78
C ILE A 44 8.20 -21.69 2.90
N GLY A 45 8.25 -20.83 3.91
CA GLY A 45 9.38 -19.90 4.14
C GLY A 45 9.50 -18.78 3.10
N GLN A 46 8.38 -18.34 2.49
CA GLN A 46 8.33 -17.16 1.63
C GLN A 46 8.10 -15.91 2.49
N GLU A 47 8.96 -14.90 2.34
CA GLU A 47 8.82 -13.63 3.08
C GLU A 47 7.52 -12.91 2.71
N VAL A 48 6.85 -12.35 3.73
CA VAL A 48 5.60 -11.60 3.60
C VAL A 48 5.80 -10.14 4.00
N HIS A 49 5.29 -9.23 3.18
CA HIS A 49 5.03 -7.84 3.55
C HIS A 49 3.52 -7.63 3.70
N LEU A 50 3.10 -6.99 4.79
CA LEU A 50 1.69 -6.69 5.02
C LEU A 50 1.20 -5.58 4.12
N SER A 51 0.12 -5.83 3.39
CA SER A 51 -0.47 -4.84 2.48
C SER A 51 -1.13 -3.67 3.23
N THR A 52 -1.12 -2.49 2.64
CA THR A 52 -1.91 -1.34 3.09
C THR A 52 -3.42 -1.65 3.17
N GLN A 53 -3.92 -2.67 2.48
CA GLN A 53 -5.33 -3.08 2.54
C GLN A 53 -5.76 -3.61 3.91
N LEU A 54 -4.82 -3.95 4.78
CA LEU A 54 -5.09 -4.29 6.19
C LEU A 54 -5.43 -3.06 7.04
N ASN A 55 -5.15 -1.86 6.54
CA ASN A 55 -5.44 -0.58 7.19
C ASN A 55 -4.90 -0.52 8.63
N ILE A 56 -3.70 -1.02 8.85
CA ILE A 56 -3.04 -1.02 10.17
C ILE A 56 -2.74 0.42 10.58
N SER A 57 -3.38 0.88 11.65
CA SER A 57 -3.35 2.28 12.10
C SER A 57 -2.94 2.46 13.56
N ASN A 58 -2.59 1.38 14.26
CA ASN A 58 -2.15 1.39 15.66
C ASN A 58 -1.23 0.21 15.95
N ALA A 59 -0.51 0.28 17.05
CA ALA A 59 0.46 -0.75 17.43
C ALA A 59 -0.17 -2.09 17.82
N GLU A 60 -1.40 -2.12 18.34
CA GLU A 60 -2.06 -3.37 18.70
C GLU A 60 -2.42 -4.20 17.46
N ALA A 61 -2.98 -3.55 16.43
CA ALA A 61 -3.23 -4.19 15.15
C ALA A 61 -1.91 -4.64 14.51
N LEU A 62 -0.86 -3.80 14.56
CA LEU A 62 0.47 -4.14 14.05
C LEU A 62 1.03 -5.37 14.75
N LYS A 63 0.98 -5.43 16.09
CA LYS A 63 1.44 -6.55 16.92
C LYS A 63 0.73 -7.87 16.59
N PHE A 64 -0.58 -7.79 16.30
CA PHE A 64 -1.33 -8.96 15.86
C PHE A 64 -0.80 -9.50 14.54
N TYR A 65 -0.53 -8.62 13.55
CA TYR A 65 -0.06 -9.02 12.22
C TYR A 65 1.45 -9.27 12.15
N ALA A 66 2.25 -8.78 13.09
CA ALA A 66 3.71 -8.98 13.12
C ALA A 66 4.13 -10.46 13.10
N ARG A 67 3.28 -11.36 13.59
CA ARG A 67 3.49 -12.81 13.51
C ARG A 67 3.63 -13.37 12.10
N PHE A 68 3.18 -12.63 11.09
CA PHE A 68 3.14 -13.08 9.70
C PHE A 68 4.19 -12.43 8.82
N ALA A 69 4.79 -11.30 9.23
CA ALA A 69 5.60 -10.49 8.33
C ALA A 69 6.64 -9.64 9.06
N ASP A 70 7.72 -9.33 8.36
CA ASP A 70 8.80 -8.46 8.86
C ASP A 70 8.66 -7.01 8.38
N VAL A 71 7.72 -6.74 7.47
CA VAL A 71 7.42 -5.40 6.94
C VAL A 71 5.93 -5.13 6.95
N VAL A 72 5.53 -3.96 7.44
CA VAL A 72 4.13 -3.52 7.49
C VAL A 72 3.94 -2.23 6.71
N VAL A 73 2.98 -2.22 5.77
CA VAL A 73 2.50 -0.97 5.17
C VAL A 73 1.39 -0.42 6.06
N LEU A 74 1.64 0.70 6.73
CA LEU A 74 0.65 1.36 7.56
C LEU A 74 -0.48 1.98 6.73
N ALA A 75 -1.62 2.24 7.38
CA ALA A 75 -2.73 2.97 6.79
C ALA A 75 -2.26 4.34 6.25
N ARG A 76 -2.75 4.72 5.07
CA ARG A 76 -2.32 5.95 4.37
C ARG A 76 -2.83 7.23 5.01
N GLU A 77 -3.84 7.12 5.85
CA GLU A 77 -4.49 8.22 6.56
C GLU A 77 -3.67 8.75 7.75
N LEU A 78 -2.63 8.01 8.16
CA LEU A 78 -1.79 8.39 9.30
C LEU A 78 -0.87 9.56 8.97
N ASN A 79 -0.79 10.52 9.89
CA ASN A 79 0.25 11.55 9.84
C ASN A 79 1.57 11.07 10.48
N LEU A 80 2.66 11.80 10.24
CA LEU A 80 3.99 11.37 10.71
C LEU A 80 4.12 11.29 12.25
N LYS A 81 3.33 12.05 13.01
CA LYS A 81 3.32 11.94 14.49
C LYS A 81 2.73 10.60 14.93
N GLN A 82 1.65 10.18 14.30
CA GLN A 82 1.03 8.87 14.57
C GLN A 82 1.94 7.72 14.15
N VAL A 83 2.63 7.85 13.01
CA VAL A 83 3.64 6.87 12.56
C VAL A 83 4.79 6.77 13.56
N HIS A 84 5.31 7.91 14.05
CA HIS A 84 6.36 7.94 15.06
C HIS A 84 5.92 7.28 16.38
N GLU A 85 4.68 7.50 16.80
CA GLU A 85 4.14 6.86 18.02
C GLU A 85 4.06 5.33 17.87
N ILE A 86 3.63 4.84 16.69
CA ILE A 86 3.63 3.40 16.39
C ILE A 86 5.07 2.86 16.40
N TYR A 87 6.01 3.58 15.76
CA TYR A 87 7.42 3.19 15.73
C TYR A 87 8.02 3.11 17.15
N ARG A 88 7.73 4.10 18.01
CA ARG A 88 8.17 4.08 19.39
C ARG A 88 7.65 2.84 20.12
N GLN A 89 6.38 2.49 19.93
CA GLN A 89 5.80 1.28 20.53
C GLN A 89 6.41 -0.01 19.95
N ILE A 90 6.80 -0.05 18.69
CA ILE A 90 7.55 -1.19 18.12
C ILE A 90 8.86 -1.39 18.90
N VAL A 91 9.58 -0.30 19.16
CA VAL A 91 10.87 -0.35 19.87
C VAL A 91 10.67 -0.68 21.34
N ASP A 92 9.77 0.01 22.03
CA ASP A 92 9.53 -0.15 23.48
C ASP A 92 9.01 -1.56 23.83
N GLN A 93 8.13 -2.13 23.00
CA GLN A 93 7.54 -3.45 23.20
C GLN A 93 8.30 -4.57 22.49
N GLN A 94 9.40 -4.26 21.78
CA GLN A 94 10.18 -5.23 21.01
C GLN A 94 9.31 -6.06 20.06
N ILE A 95 8.45 -5.38 19.27
CA ILE A 95 7.56 -6.07 18.33
C ILE A 95 8.37 -6.56 17.14
N THR A 96 8.54 -7.87 17.04
CA THR A 96 9.36 -8.53 16.00
C THR A 96 8.49 -9.28 14.99
N GLY A 97 9.00 -9.40 13.78
CA GLY A 97 8.46 -10.29 12.76
C GLY A 97 8.99 -11.73 12.88
N PRO A 98 8.66 -12.61 11.92
CA PRO A 98 9.08 -14.02 11.91
C PRO A 98 10.59 -14.24 11.93
N LYS A 99 11.39 -13.28 11.43
CA LYS A 99 12.87 -13.33 11.46
C LYS A 99 13.48 -12.99 12.81
N GLY A 100 12.66 -12.57 13.80
CA GLY A 100 13.12 -12.13 15.12
C GLY A 100 13.67 -10.71 15.15
N GLU A 101 13.64 -9.99 14.04
CA GLU A 101 14.03 -8.59 13.95
C GLU A 101 12.80 -7.68 14.19
N LEU A 102 13.04 -6.44 14.66
CA LEU A 102 11.98 -5.45 14.79
C LEU A 102 11.25 -5.26 13.46
N ILE A 103 9.92 -5.29 13.49
CA ILE A 103 9.11 -5.09 12.28
C ILE A 103 9.37 -3.72 11.67
N ARG A 104 9.55 -3.65 10.37
CA ARG A 104 9.87 -2.43 9.63
C ARG A 104 8.62 -1.77 9.08
N ILE A 105 8.52 -0.47 9.28
CA ILE A 105 7.42 0.33 8.72
C ILE A 105 7.73 0.67 7.27
N GLU A 106 6.77 0.35 6.37
CA GLU A 106 6.73 0.77 4.98
C GLU A 106 5.66 1.84 4.80
N MET A 107 5.97 2.91 4.07
CA MET A 107 5.01 3.95 3.67
C MET A 107 5.15 4.29 2.19
N PHE A 108 4.02 4.71 1.60
CA PHE A 108 4.06 5.29 0.25
C PHE A 108 4.87 6.59 0.25
N ALA A 109 5.80 6.68 -0.69
CA ALA A 109 6.67 7.84 -0.87
C ALA A 109 6.36 8.62 -2.14
N HIS A 110 5.87 7.95 -3.19
CA HIS A 110 5.61 8.59 -4.47
C HIS A 110 4.54 7.87 -5.26
N GLY A 111 3.80 8.65 -6.06
CA GLY A 111 2.88 8.16 -7.08
C GLY A 111 1.41 8.33 -6.73
N ALA A 112 0.57 7.63 -7.46
CA ALA A 112 -0.87 7.79 -7.41
C ALA A 112 -1.48 7.41 -6.06
N LEU A 113 -2.26 8.31 -5.48
CA LEU A 113 -3.07 8.02 -4.29
C LEU A 113 -4.46 7.51 -4.69
N CYS A 114 -4.98 6.57 -3.92
CA CYS A 114 -6.37 6.16 -4.02
C CYS A 114 -7.25 7.08 -3.14
N MET A 115 -8.42 7.49 -3.63
CA MET A 115 -9.36 8.29 -2.86
C MET A 115 -10.07 7.51 -1.75
N ALA A 116 -10.16 6.19 -1.90
CA ALA A 116 -10.85 5.31 -0.96
C ALA A 116 -9.90 4.78 0.11
N VAL A 117 -10.45 4.39 1.25
CA VAL A 117 -9.74 3.53 2.22
C VAL A 117 -9.25 2.27 1.51
N SER A 118 -8.02 1.86 1.77
CA SER A 118 -7.38 0.78 1.03
C SER A 118 -8.17 -0.53 1.13
N GLY A 119 -8.46 -1.14 -0.03
CA GLY A 119 -9.25 -2.37 -0.11
C GLY A 119 -10.75 -2.21 0.20
N LYS A 120 -11.31 -0.99 0.18
CA LYS A 120 -12.71 -0.71 0.53
C LYS A 120 -13.45 0.09 -0.56
N CYS A 121 -12.99 0.02 -1.82
CA CYS A 121 -13.61 0.76 -2.92
C CYS A 121 -14.61 -0.10 -3.70
N TYR A 122 -15.84 0.41 -3.83
CA TYR A 122 -16.90 -0.24 -4.62
C TYR A 122 -17.22 0.49 -5.93
N LEU A 123 -16.55 1.60 -6.26
CA LEU A 123 -16.84 2.42 -7.44
C LEU A 123 -16.80 1.60 -8.73
N SER A 124 -15.71 0.87 -8.96
CA SER A 124 -15.57 0.03 -10.16
C SER A 124 -16.57 -1.13 -10.20
N LEU A 125 -16.92 -1.68 -9.04
CA LEU A 125 -17.91 -2.75 -8.95
C LEU A 125 -19.29 -2.23 -9.32
N HIS A 126 -19.68 -1.06 -8.78
CA HIS A 126 -20.96 -0.44 -9.04
C HIS A 126 -21.14 -0.04 -10.51
N GLU A 127 -20.14 0.64 -11.10
CA GLU A 127 -20.25 1.21 -12.45
C GLU A 127 -19.95 0.19 -13.57
N MET A 128 -19.09 -0.78 -13.31
CA MET A 128 -18.51 -1.63 -14.35
C MET A 128 -18.58 -3.14 -14.02
N ASN A 129 -19.23 -3.52 -12.92
CA ASN A 129 -19.25 -4.89 -12.40
C ASN A 129 -17.83 -5.50 -12.26
N ALA A 130 -16.83 -4.66 -11.94
CA ALA A 130 -15.42 -5.03 -11.83
C ALA A 130 -14.89 -4.67 -10.44
N SER A 131 -14.63 -5.67 -9.57
CA SER A 131 -14.22 -5.42 -8.19
C SER A 131 -12.78 -4.94 -8.09
N ALA A 132 -12.59 -3.68 -7.68
CA ALA A 132 -11.28 -3.13 -7.37
C ALA A 132 -10.56 -3.89 -6.24
N ASN A 133 -11.32 -4.43 -5.28
CA ASN A 133 -10.79 -5.20 -4.14
C ASN A 133 -10.31 -6.60 -4.57
N ARG A 134 -10.76 -7.05 -5.75
CA ARG A 134 -10.29 -8.28 -6.41
C ARG A 134 -9.29 -8.01 -7.56
N GLY A 135 -8.68 -6.82 -7.59
CA GLY A 135 -7.66 -6.45 -8.57
C GLY A 135 -8.17 -5.76 -9.83
N ALA A 136 -9.51 -5.68 -10.06
CA ALA A 136 -10.11 -5.11 -11.28
C ALA A 136 -10.53 -3.64 -11.10
N CYS A 137 -9.61 -2.77 -10.64
CA CYS A 137 -9.87 -1.34 -10.52
C CYS A 137 -9.91 -0.66 -11.90
N MET A 138 -11.07 -0.15 -12.29
CA MET A 138 -11.29 0.56 -13.56
C MET A 138 -10.99 2.05 -13.49
N GLN A 139 -10.44 2.54 -12.38
CA GLN A 139 -10.04 3.92 -12.13
C GLN A 139 -11.15 4.95 -12.39
N ILE A 140 -12.38 4.63 -12.03
CA ILE A 140 -13.56 5.52 -12.21
C ILE A 140 -13.31 6.89 -11.58
N CYS A 141 -12.68 6.96 -10.40
CA CYS A 141 -12.33 8.20 -9.72
C CYS A 141 -11.36 9.11 -10.52
N ARG A 142 -10.75 8.62 -11.59
CA ARG A 142 -9.81 9.36 -12.44
C ARG A 142 -10.42 9.90 -13.73
N ARG A 143 -11.73 9.77 -13.88
CA ARG A 143 -12.48 10.35 -15.01
C ARG A 143 -12.79 11.81 -14.72
N ALA A 144 -13.02 12.58 -15.78
CA ALA A 144 -13.60 13.91 -15.69
C ALA A 144 -15.09 13.81 -15.38
N TYR A 145 -15.61 14.75 -14.57
CA TYR A 145 -16.99 14.79 -14.14
C TYR A 145 -17.55 16.20 -14.27
N SER A 146 -18.84 16.31 -14.60
CA SER A 146 -19.65 17.50 -14.33
C SER A 146 -20.40 17.32 -13.03
N VAL A 147 -20.51 18.38 -12.23
CA VAL A 147 -21.27 18.38 -10.99
C VAL A 147 -22.40 19.38 -11.08
N LYS A 148 -23.64 18.92 -10.88
CA LYS A 148 -24.84 19.73 -10.90
C LYS A 148 -25.55 19.60 -9.57
N ASP A 149 -25.82 20.74 -8.96
CA ASP A 149 -26.71 20.80 -7.81
C ASP A 149 -28.16 20.54 -8.26
N LYS A 150 -28.81 19.55 -7.65
CA LYS A 150 -30.16 19.15 -8.06
C LYS A 150 -31.26 20.12 -7.61
N ASP A 151 -31.04 20.82 -6.50
CA ASP A 151 -32.03 21.71 -5.92
C ASP A 151 -32.02 23.09 -6.58
N SER A 152 -30.82 23.63 -6.82
CA SER A 152 -30.64 24.95 -7.47
C SER A 152 -30.51 24.86 -8.99
N ASN A 153 -30.29 23.66 -9.55
CA ASN A 153 -30.03 23.42 -10.97
C ASN A 153 -28.74 24.11 -11.47
N ILE A 154 -27.86 24.55 -10.56
CA ILE A 154 -26.57 25.19 -10.88
C ILE A 154 -25.58 24.13 -11.20
N GLU A 155 -24.92 24.23 -12.34
CA GLU A 155 -23.74 23.42 -12.69
C GLU A 155 -22.50 24.11 -12.11
N LEU A 156 -21.71 23.35 -11.32
CA LEU A 156 -20.46 23.84 -10.75
C LEU A 156 -19.37 23.78 -11.80
N ASP A 157 -18.78 24.92 -12.09
CA ASP A 157 -17.58 25.00 -12.93
C ASP A 157 -16.38 24.46 -12.14
N ILE A 158 -15.85 23.33 -12.59
CA ILE A 158 -14.70 22.67 -11.98
C ILE A 158 -13.53 22.72 -12.97
N GLU A 159 -12.58 23.60 -12.71
CA GLU A 159 -11.47 23.93 -13.61
C GLU A 159 -10.77 22.69 -14.21
N ASN A 160 -10.57 21.64 -13.44
CA ASN A 160 -9.84 20.44 -13.88
C ASN A 160 -10.71 19.21 -14.12
N GLN A 161 -12.01 19.28 -13.83
CA GLN A 161 -12.99 18.20 -13.97
C GLN A 161 -12.68 16.89 -13.19
N TYR A 162 -11.56 16.81 -12.49
CA TYR A 162 -11.08 15.60 -11.77
C TYR A 162 -11.38 15.68 -10.28
N ILE A 163 -12.66 15.86 -9.92
CA ILE A 163 -13.10 16.11 -8.54
C ILE A 163 -12.78 14.99 -7.55
N MET A 164 -12.75 13.74 -8.02
CA MET A 164 -12.47 12.56 -7.18
C MET A 164 -11.03 12.07 -7.26
N SER A 165 -10.20 12.65 -8.12
CA SER A 165 -8.82 12.22 -8.31
C SER A 165 -7.87 12.97 -7.38
N PRO A 166 -7.30 12.34 -6.34
CA PRO A 166 -6.25 12.98 -5.56
C PRO A 166 -5.04 13.31 -6.44
N LYS A 167 -4.30 14.36 -6.07
CA LYS A 167 -2.97 14.62 -6.64
C LYS A 167 -2.01 13.48 -6.27
N ASP A 168 -1.00 13.26 -7.10
CA ASP A 168 0.04 12.28 -6.81
C ASP A 168 0.83 12.69 -5.55
N LEU A 169 1.14 11.71 -4.72
CA LEU A 169 2.01 11.88 -3.58
C LEU A 169 3.44 12.16 -4.05
N LYS A 170 4.12 13.07 -3.36
CA LYS A 170 5.54 13.36 -3.58
C LYS A 170 6.18 13.75 -2.25
N THR A 171 6.97 12.86 -1.67
CA THR A 171 7.55 13.03 -0.33
C THR A 171 9.05 13.31 -0.34
N ILE A 172 9.68 13.37 -1.51
CA ILE A 172 11.14 13.48 -1.65
C ILE A 172 11.73 14.67 -0.85
N HIS A 173 10.96 15.75 -0.69
CA HIS A 173 11.39 16.97 0.01
C HIS A 173 11.40 16.84 1.54
N PHE A 174 10.76 15.80 2.09
CA PHE A 174 10.70 15.56 3.54
C PHE A 174 10.93 14.09 3.90
N MET A 175 11.65 13.38 3.06
CA MET A 175 12.00 11.97 3.26
C MET A 175 12.74 11.74 4.59
N ASN A 176 13.59 12.69 5.00
CA ASN A 176 14.25 12.70 6.29
C ASN A 176 13.23 12.63 7.45
N LYS A 177 12.15 13.43 7.40
CA LYS A 177 11.11 13.44 8.43
C LYS A 177 10.36 12.09 8.49
N MET A 178 10.21 11.42 7.37
CA MET A 178 9.64 10.07 7.35
C MET A 178 10.58 9.07 8.04
N MET A 179 11.89 9.16 7.80
CA MET A 179 12.88 8.31 8.47
C MET A 179 12.94 8.58 9.97
N ASP A 180 12.89 9.85 10.37
CA ASP A 180 12.81 10.25 11.78
C ASP A 180 11.54 9.72 12.46
N ALA A 181 10.44 9.63 11.72
CA ALA A 181 9.20 9.01 12.19
C ALA A 181 9.27 7.47 12.27
N GLY A 182 10.36 6.84 11.84
CA GLY A 182 10.54 5.39 11.93
C GLY A 182 10.29 4.62 10.64
N VAL A 183 10.01 5.31 9.51
CA VAL A 183 9.86 4.63 8.22
C VAL A 183 11.20 4.06 7.77
N ARG A 184 11.23 2.80 7.34
CA ARG A 184 12.43 2.09 6.87
C ARG A 184 12.31 1.58 5.45
N VAL A 185 11.10 1.45 4.93
CA VAL A 185 10.83 1.00 3.56
C VAL A 185 9.97 2.05 2.86
N PHE A 186 10.42 2.50 1.69
CA PHE A 186 9.76 3.55 0.90
C PHE A 186 9.11 2.92 -0.34
N LYS A 187 7.79 3.05 -0.44
CA LYS A 187 7.02 2.47 -1.54
C LYS A 187 6.73 3.48 -2.63
N ILE A 188 7.14 3.16 -3.85
CA ILE A 188 6.82 3.93 -5.06
C ILE A 188 5.64 3.25 -5.76
N GLU A 189 4.53 3.97 -5.97
CA GLU A 189 3.40 3.48 -6.75
C GLU A 189 3.61 3.83 -8.22
N GLY A 190 3.77 2.82 -9.05
CA GLY A 190 4.03 2.98 -10.48
C GLY A 190 3.33 1.95 -11.37
N ARG A 191 2.44 1.10 -10.82
CA ARG A 191 1.81 0.00 -11.56
C ARG A 191 1.02 0.45 -12.80
N ALA A 192 0.38 1.63 -12.75
CA ALA A 192 -0.35 2.22 -13.86
C ALA A 192 0.49 3.25 -14.66
N ARG A 193 1.81 3.24 -14.49
CA ARG A 193 2.76 4.15 -15.17
C ARG A 193 3.70 3.37 -16.06
N GLY A 194 4.28 4.06 -17.05
CA GLY A 194 5.31 3.47 -17.90
C GLY A 194 6.61 3.16 -17.14
N PRO A 195 7.43 2.23 -17.63
CA PRO A 195 8.66 1.81 -16.97
C PRO A 195 9.65 2.96 -16.79
N GLU A 196 9.70 3.91 -17.71
CA GLU A 196 10.54 5.09 -17.64
C GLU A 196 10.23 5.97 -16.43
N TYR A 197 8.93 6.16 -16.12
CA TYR A 197 8.50 6.87 -14.91
C TYR A 197 9.02 6.15 -13.65
N VAL A 198 8.85 4.84 -13.57
CA VAL A 198 9.29 4.06 -12.40
C VAL A 198 10.80 4.13 -12.24
N ARG A 199 11.55 4.03 -13.34
CA ARG A 199 13.01 4.14 -13.35
C ARG A 199 13.47 5.50 -12.82
N LEU A 200 12.99 6.59 -13.42
CA LEU A 200 13.39 7.96 -13.06
C LEU A 200 13.03 8.30 -11.60
N VAL A 201 11.82 7.97 -11.17
CA VAL A 201 11.41 8.21 -9.78
C VAL A 201 12.29 7.44 -8.80
N THR A 202 12.58 6.17 -9.09
CA THR A 202 13.43 5.33 -8.24
C THR A 202 14.85 5.89 -8.16
N GLU A 203 15.43 6.32 -9.28
CA GLU A 203 16.76 6.96 -9.32
C GLU A 203 16.80 8.24 -8.49
N CYS A 204 15.76 9.11 -8.59
CA CYS A 204 15.67 10.33 -7.79
C CYS A 204 15.64 10.03 -6.29
N TYR A 205 14.78 9.11 -5.83
CA TYR A 205 14.71 8.73 -4.42
C TYR A 205 16.01 8.07 -3.92
N LYS A 206 16.63 7.23 -4.75
CA LYS A 206 17.92 6.62 -4.44
C LYS A 206 19.03 7.67 -4.29
N ALA A 207 19.09 8.65 -5.19
CA ALA A 207 20.06 9.73 -5.12
C ALA A 207 19.92 10.55 -3.82
N VAL A 208 18.68 10.93 -3.43
CA VAL A 208 18.43 11.66 -2.18
C VAL A 208 18.81 10.83 -0.96
N SER A 209 18.50 9.54 -0.93
CA SER A 209 18.88 8.67 0.19
C SER A 209 20.39 8.55 0.35
N TYR A 210 21.15 8.58 -0.73
CA TYR A 210 22.61 8.52 -0.69
C TYR A 210 23.28 9.83 -0.27
N THR A 211 22.71 10.98 -0.68
CA THR A 211 23.38 12.28 -0.56
C THR A 211 22.95 13.06 0.68
N HIS A 212 21.76 12.83 1.21
CA HIS A 212 21.16 13.65 2.26
C HIS A 212 20.78 12.88 3.54
N LEU A 213 20.90 11.56 3.56
CA LEU A 213 20.39 10.71 4.65
C LEU A 213 21.47 9.79 5.27
N ARG A 214 22.73 10.13 5.05
CA ARG A 214 23.90 9.52 5.74
C ARG A 214 24.25 10.26 7.00
#